data_6557bd62408994d8e5ac990f8330ed7e
#
_entry.id   6557bd62408994d8e5ac990f8330ed7e
#
_cell.length_a   1.000
_cell.length_b   1.000
_cell.length_c   1.000
_cell.angle_alpha   90.00
_cell.angle_beta   90.00
_cell.angle_gamma   90.00
#
_symmetry.space_group_name_H-M   'P 1'
#
loop_
_entity.id
_entity.type
_entity.pdbx_description
1 polymer ?
#
loop_
_entity_poly.entity_id
_entity_poly.type
_entity_poly.pdbx_seq_one_letter_code
_entity_poly.pdbx_strand_id
1 'polypeptide(L)'
;MRSSAASDVYKRQVIGMKKLRSEGKLDDLDVSEEINACSIVVPVEIDGKTEEWLVMFKNETHNHPTEIEPFGGAATCLGGAIRDPLSGRSYVYQAMRVTGSADPRVPIEATLPGKLPQRKITVGAAAGYSSYGNQIGLATGHVQEYYHDKFVAKRMEIGAVIGAAPRDTVRRERPSAGDLIVLLGGRTGRDGCGGATGSSKEHTVDSLLSCGAEVQKGNPPTAVSYTHLTLP
;
A
#
# COMPACT_ATOMS: atom_id res chain seq x y z
N MET A 1 -2.87 -27.20 4.62
CA MET A 1 -4.16 -26.78 5.23
C MET A 1 -4.18 -25.27 5.29
N ARG A 2 -5.01 -24.60 4.53
CA ARG A 2 -5.24 -23.16 4.70
C ARG A 2 -5.95 -22.97 6.03
N SER A 3 -5.39 -22.17 6.89
CA SER A 3 -5.96 -21.90 8.21
C SER A 3 -7.38 -21.34 8.07
N SER A 4 -8.35 -22.09 8.56
CA SER A 4 -9.74 -21.63 8.71
C SER A 4 -9.83 -20.35 9.55
N ALA A 5 -8.89 -20.15 10.48
CA ALA A 5 -8.82 -19.00 11.35
C ALA A 5 -8.68 -17.65 10.59
N ALA A 6 -7.84 -17.55 9.55
CA ALA A 6 -7.70 -16.31 8.78
C ALA A 6 -9.00 -15.98 8.01
N SER A 7 -9.66 -16.99 7.44
CA SER A 7 -10.97 -16.84 6.80
C SER A 7 -12.05 -16.37 7.79
N ASP A 8 -12.01 -16.86 9.02
CA ASP A 8 -12.99 -16.50 10.05
C ASP A 8 -12.78 -15.07 10.58
N VAL A 9 -11.53 -14.61 10.70
CA VAL A 9 -11.22 -13.22 11.07
C VAL A 9 -11.77 -12.27 10.03
N TYR A 10 -11.50 -12.51 8.75
CA TYR A 10 -12.03 -11.68 7.66
C TYR A 10 -13.55 -11.64 7.65
N LYS A 11 -14.20 -12.78 7.79
CA LYS A 11 -15.67 -12.86 7.86
C LYS A 11 -16.23 -12.07 9.04
N ARG A 12 -15.59 -12.15 10.21
CA ARG A 12 -16.00 -11.37 11.40
C ARG A 12 -15.88 -9.87 11.18
N GLN A 13 -14.82 -9.40 10.50
CA GLN A 13 -14.66 -8.00 10.16
C GLN A 13 -15.79 -7.51 9.25
N VAL A 14 -16.10 -8.26 8.18
CA VAL A 14 -17.22 -7.94 7.27
C VAL A 14 -18.57 -7.94 7.99
N ILE A 15 -18.81 -8.92 8.87
CA ILE A 15 -20.03 -9.00 9.68
C ILE A 15 -20.11 -7.79 10.62
N GLY A 16 -19.00 -7.45 11.29
CA GLY A 16 -18.90 -6.29 12.19
C GLY A 16 -19.22 -4.98 11.47
N MET A 17 -18.63 -4.77 10.30
CA MET A 17 -18.89 -3.59 9.47
C MET A 17 -20.37 -3.50 9.06
N LYS A 18 -20.95 -4.60 8.58
CA LYS A 18 -22.37 -4.64 8.20
C LYS A 18 -23.28 -4.34 9.38
N LYS A 19 -22.96 -4.86 10.56
CA LYS A 19 -23.71 -4.59 11.80
C LYS A 19 -23.62 -3.10 12.18
N LEU A 20 -22.41 -2.52 12.23
CA LEU A 20 -22.20 -1.11 12.52
C LEU A 20 -22.99 -0.21 11.55
N ARG A 21 -22.97 -0.55 10.26
CA ARG A 21 -23.73 0.16 9.23
C ARG A 21 -25.24 0.08 9.50
N SER A 22 -25.76 -1.09 9.84
CA SER A 22 -27.20 -1.27 10.13
C SER A 22 -27.65 -0.54 11.40
N GLU A 23 -26.71 -0.21 12.28
CA GLU A 23 -26.92 0.56 13.51
C GLU A 23 -26.72 2.09 13.33
N GLY A 24 -26.48 2.58 12.09
CA GLY A 24 -26.22 3.98 11.81
C GLY A 24 -24.89 4.52 12.35
N LYS A 25 -23.92 3.64 12.62
CA LYS A 25 -22.60 4.03 13.16
C LYS A 25 -21.53 4.27 12.09
N LEU A 26 -21.88 4.15 10.83
CA LEU A 26 -21.01 4.39 9.68
C LEU A 26 -21.71 5.26 8.64
N ASP A 27 -22.50 6.22 9.09
CA ASP A 27 -23.27 7.10 8.20
C ASP A 27 -22.38 8.13 7.50
N ASP A 28 -21.21 8.39 8.06
CA ASP A 28 -20.13 9.20 7.48
C ASP A 28 -19.32 8.46 6.39
N LEU A 29 -19.51 7.14 6.26
CA LEU A 29 -18.80 6.36 5.25
C LEU A 29 -19.30 6.71 3.85
N ASP A 30 -18.40 7.21 3.02
CA ASP A 30 -18.67 7.45 1.61
C ASP A 30 -18.82 6.12 0.86
N VAL A 31 -19.98 5.92 0.25
CA VAL A 31 -20.32 4.67 -0.45
C VAL A 31 -20.28 4.89 -1.94
N SER A 32 -19.41 4.16 -2.62
CA SER A 32 -19.34 4.17 -4.07
C SER A 32 -19.11 2.76 -4.62
N GLU A 33 -19.23 2.59 -5.92
CA GLU A 33 -18.86 1.35 -6.61
C GLU A 33 -17.33 1.19 -6.72
N GLU A 34 -16.57 2.27 -6.61
CA GLU A 34 -15.10 2.25 -6.52
C GLU A 34 -14.69 1.95 -5.08
N ILE A 35 -13.95 0.85 -4.88
CA ILE A 35 -13.46 0.42 -3.57
C ILE A 35 -11.93 0.43 -3.59
N ASN A 36 -11.34 1.63 -3.53
CA ASN A 36 -9.89 1.82 -3.57
C ASN A 36 -9.31 2.10 -2.19
N ALA A 37 -10.01 2.90 -1.39
CA ALA A 37 -9.63 3.26 -0.03
C ALA A 37 -10.89 3.40 0.83
N CYS A 38 -10.75 3.35 2.15
CA CYS A 38 -11.84 3.71 3.04
C CYS A 38 -11.98 5.22 3.03
N SER A 39 -13.14 5.74 2.69
CA SER A 39 -13.42 7.18 2.61
C SER A 39 -14.55 7.55 3.55
N ILE A 40 -14.35 8.61 4.32
CA ILE A 40 -15.38 9.19 5.19
C ILE A 40 -15.62 10.64 4.80
N VAL A 41 -16.87 11.09 4.96
CA VAL A 41 -17.26 12.49 4.75
C VAL A 41 -16.99 13.27 6.02
N VAL A 42 -16.22 14.34 5.93
CA VAL A 42 -15.86 15.18 7.05
C VAL A 42 -16.19 16.64 6.71
N PRO A 43 -16.98 17.36 7.55
CA PRO A 43 -17.16 18.79 7.39
C PRO A 43 -15.89 19.53 7.81
N VAL A 44 -15.43 20.45 6.96
CA VAL A 44 -14.22 21.25 7.16
C VAL A 44 -14.57 22.72 7.05
N GLU A 45 -14.18 23.53 8.04
CA GLU A 45 -14.35 24.97 8.03
C GLU A 45 -13.18 25.63 7.28
N ILE A 46 -13.48 26.31 6.17
CA ILE A 46 -12.49 27.04 5.35
C ILE A 46 -13.04 28.45 5.11
N ASP A 47 -12.31 29.45 5.56
CA ASP A 47 -12.68 30.88 5.40
C ASP A 47 -14.12 31.20 5.83
N GLY A 48 -14.58 30.59 6.92
CA GLY A 48 -15.92 30.79 7.49
C GLY A 48 -17.03 30.08 6.71
N LYS A 49 -16.70 29.15 5.81
CA LYS A 49 -17.65 28.29 5.11
C LYS A 49 -17.37 26.83 5.47
N THR A 50 -18.42 26.07 5.66
CA THR A 50 -18.33 24.61 5.85
C THR A 50 -18.36 23.93 4.49
N GLU A 51 -17.33 23.15 4.21
CA GLU A 51 -17.22 22.31 3.01
C GLU A 51 -17.21 20.82 3.39
N GLU A 52 -17.81 19.97 2.57
CA GLU A 52 -17.68 18.52 2.73
C GLU A 52 -16.40 18.03 2.05
N TRP A 53 -15.57 17.35 2.81
CA TRP A 53 -14.35 16.71 2.32
C TRP A 53 -14.44 15.20 2.47
N LEU A 54 -13.79 14.47 1.55
CA LEU A 54 -13.52 13.05 1.70
C LEU A 54 -12.14 12.89 2.30
N VAL A 55 -12.08 12.26 3.48
CA VAL A 55 -10.82 11.80 4.07
C VAL A 55 -10.68 10.32 3.77
N MET A 56 -9.60 9.95 3.13
CA MET A 56 -9.32 8.60 2.65
C MET A 56 -8.18 7.97 3.42
N PHE A 57 -8.39 6.73 3.86
CA PHE A 57 -7.36 5.91 4.49
C PHE A 57 -7.14 4.64 3.69
N LYS A 58 -5.88 4.36 3.39
CA LYS A 58 -5.46 3.11 2.78
C LYS A 58 -4.28 2.52 3.52
N ASN A 59 -4.32 1.23 3.76
CA ASN A 59 -3.16 0.46 4.18
C ASN A 59 -2.87 -0.66 3.18
N GLU A 60 -1.61 -0.99 3.02
CA GLU A 60 -1.10 -2.03 2.14
C GLU A 60 -0.10 -2.90 2.88
N THR A 61 -0.10 -4.19 2.61
CA THR A 61 0.91 -5.12 3.11
C THR A 61 1.70 -5.69 1.94
N HIS A 62 3.02 -5.66 2.03
CA HIS A 62 3.90 -6.13 0.96
C HIS A 62 5.05 -6.98 1.51
N ASN A 63 4.69 -8.02 2.25
CA ASN A 63 5.61 -8.81 3.06
C ASN A 63 6.60 -9.62 2.24
N HIS A 64 6.09 -10.50 1.37
CA HIS A 64 6.91 -11.44 0.60
C HIS A 64 7.85 -10.76 -0.39
N PRO A 65 7.43 -9.80 -1.22
CA PRO A 65 8.34 -9.09 -2.10
C PRO A 65 9.45 -8.35 -1.36
N THR A 66 9.16 -7.79 -0.19
CA THR A 66 10.16 -7.11 0.66
C THR A 66 11.20 -8.07 1.22
N GLU A 67 10.88 -9.33 1.44
CA GLU A 67 11.86 -10.34 1.85
C GLU A 67 12.81 -10.77 0.73
N ILE A 68 12.37 -10.69 -0.53
CA ILE A 68 13.13 -11.12 -1.70
C ILE A 68 13.96 -9.97 -2.26
N GLU A 69 13.34 -8.82 -2.46
CA GLU A 69 13.96 -7.58 -2.94
C GLU A 69 13.49 -6.42 -2.05
N PRO A 70 14.22 -6.17 -0.92
CA PRO A 70 13.75 -5.29 0.14
C PRO A 70 13.46 -3.87 -0.29
N PHE A 71 14.30 -3.30 -1.16
CA PHE A 71 14.15 -1.92 -1.61
C PHE A 71 12.89 -1.74 -2.44
N GLY A 72 12.73 -2.48 -3.53
CA GLY A 72 11.57 -2.39 -4.41
C GLY A 72 10.29 -2.86 -3.74
N GLY A 73 10.37 -3.92 -2.91
CA GLY A 73 9.23 -4.43 -2.17
C GLY A 73 8.63 -3.38 -1.21
N ALA A 74 9.47 -2.75 -0.39
CA ALA A 74 9.00 -1.70 0.53
C ALA A 74 8.58 -0.41 -0.21
N ALA A 75 9.29 -0.04 -1.27
CA ALA A 75 8.89 1.09 -2.12
C ALA A 75 7.50 0.85 -2.73
N THR A 76 7.24 -0.35 -3.23
CA THR A 76 5.94 -0.71 -3.80
C THR A 76 4.84 -0.79 -2.72
N CYS A 77 5.19 -1.20 -1.49
CA CYS A 77 4.26 -1.16 -0.36
C CYS A 77 3.68 0.25 -0.16
N LEU A 78 4.55 1.25 -0.07
CA LEU A 78 4.11 2.65 0.01
C LEU A 78 3.41 3.09 -1.28
N GLY A 79 3.97 2.75 -2.43
CA GLY A 79 3.40 3.10 -3.73
C GLY A 79 1.98 2.57 -3.94
N GLY A 80 1.69 1.33 -3.53
CA GLY A 80 0.34 0.77 -3.56
C GLY A 80 -0.61 1.54 -2.65
N ALA A 81 -0.18 1.81 -1.42
CA ALA A 81 -0.97 2.61 -0.48
C ALA A 81 -1.29 4.01 -1.02
N ILE A 82 -0.35 4.66 -1.72
CA ILE A 82 -0.54 6.00 -2.30
C ILE A 82 -1.47 5.95 -3.52
N ARG A 83 -1.27 5.02 -4.42
CA ARG A 83 -2.01 4.96 -5.70
C ARG A 83 -3.51 4.77 -5.52
N ASP A 84 -3.94 4.07 -4.49
CA ASP A 84 -5.37 3.80 -4.26
C ASP A 84 -6.17 5.07 -3.92
N PRO A 85 -5.78 5.91 -2.93
CA PRO A 85 -6.42 7.19 -2.72
C PRO A 85 -6.31 8.15 -3.92
N LEU A 86 -5.16 8.14 -4.62
CA LEU A 86 -4.99 8.95 -5.82
C LEU A 86 -5.97 8.53 -6.92
N SER A 87 -6.16 7.24 -7.15
CA SER A 87 -7.17 6.75 -8.09
C SER A 87 -8.59 7.12 -7.65
N GLY A 88 -8.80 7.28 -6.35
CA GLY A 88 -10.01 7.85 -5.75
C GLY A 88 -10.09 9.40 -5.81
N ARG A 89 -9.19 10.04 -6.54
CA ARG A 89 -9.11 11.49 -6.80
C ARG A 89 -8.76 12.34 -5.59
N SER A 90 -8.09 11.76 -4.59
CA SER A 90 -7.62 12.51 -3.43
C SER A 90 -6.13 12.84 -3.52
N TYR A 91 -5.72 13.89 -2.83
CA TYR A 91 -4.32 14.15 -2.58
C TYR A 91 -3.87 13.41 -1.32
N VAL A 92 -2.67 12.83 -1.33
CA VAL A 92 -2.10 12.11 -0.19
C VAL A 92 -1.17 13.02 0.59
N TYR A 93 -1.48 13.22 1.87
CA TYR A 93 -0.79 14.19 2.73
C TYR A 93 0.25 13.56 3.65
N GLN A 94 0.02 12.32 4.07
CA GLN A 94 0.89 11.67 5.06
C GLN A 94 0.96 10.17 4.82
N ALA A 95 2.18 9.63 4.95
CA ALA A 95 2.44 8.20 5.03
C ALA A 95 2.76 7.76 6.46
N MET A 96 2.50 6.49 6.72
CA MET A 96 2.83 5.78 7.95
C MET A 96 3.44 4.42 7.59
N ARG A 97 4.35 3.94 8.43
CA ARG A 97 5.00 2.63 8.23
C ARG A 97 4.99 1.83 9.52
N VAL A 98 4.55 0.59 9.44
CA VAL A 98 4.63 -0.37 10.54
C VAL A 98 5.28 -1.64 10.05
N THR A 99 6.28 -2.14 10.77
CA THR A 99 7.00 -3.36 10.39
C THR A 99 7.08 -4.36 11.52
N GLY A 100 7.14 -5.65 11.16
CA GLY A 100 7.57 -6.73 12.01
C GLY A 100 8.83 -7.36 11.42
N SER A 101 9.94 -7.32 12.15
CA SER A 101 11.26 -7.78 11.70
C SER A 101 11.90 -8.71 12.75
N ALA A 102 12.73 -9.63 12.29
CA ALA A 102 13.66 -10.29 13.19
C ALA A 102 14.86 -9.37 13.50
N ASP A 103 15.68 -9.74 14.47
CA ASP A 103 16.80 -8.90 14.93
C ASP A 103 17.80 -8.66 13.77
N PRO A 104 18.01 -7.41 13.34
CA PRO A 104 18.94 -7.08 12.26
C PRO A 104 20.41 -7.24 12.64
N ARG A 105 20.73 -7.50 13.91
CA ARG A 105 22.08 -7.71 14.41
C ARG A 105 22.54 -9.17 14.31
N VAL A 106 21.64 -10.07 13.95
CA VAL A 106 21.98 -11.50 13.75
C VAL A 106 23.10 -11.61 12.72
N PRO A 107 24.19 -12.37 13.05
CA PRO A 107 25.30 -12.59 12.13
C PRO A 107 24.86 -13.22 10.81
N ILE A 108 25.59 -12.91 9.75
CA ILE A 108 25.27 -13.42 8.38
C ILE A 108 25.28 -14.94 8.36
N GLU A 109 26.18 -15.55 9.11
CA GLU A 109 26.37 -17.01 9.19
C GLU A 109 25.15 -17.72 9.80
N ALA A 110 24.34 -17.01 10.57
CA ALA A 110 23.10 -17.51 11.16
C ALA A 110 21.87 -17.29 10.26
N THR A 111 22.06 -16.80 9.04
CA THR A 111 20.98 -16.61 8.08
C THR A 111 20.40 -17.94 7.66
N LEU A 112 19.09 -18.10 7.73
CA LEU A 112 18.40 -19.31 7.29
C LEU A 112 18.55 -19.53 5.78
N PRO A 113 18.66 -20.78 5.32
CA PRO A 113 18.65 -21.09 3.90
C PRO A 113 17.44 -20.51 3.18
N GLY A 114 17.63 -19.93 2.01
CA GLY A 114 16.55 -19.32 1.24
C GLY A 114 16.06 -17.96 1.75
N LYS A 115 16.75 -17.37 2.73
CA LYS A 115 16.46 -16.02 3.26
C LYS A 115 17.62 -15.06 2.99
N LEU A 116 17.31 -13.77 2.90
CA LEU A 116 18.32 -12.72 2.99
C LEU A 116 18.69 -12.44 4.45
N PRO A 117 19.92 -11.97 4.72
CA PRO A 117 20.29 -11.50 6.06
C PRO A 117 19.32 -10.44 6.58
N GLN A 118 18.92 -10.54 7.86
CA GLN A 118 17.92 -9.65 8.44
C GLN A 118 18.31 -8.17 8.37
N ARG A 119 19.59 -7.87 8.52
CA ARG A 119 20.10 -6.50 8.35
C ARG A 119 19.91 -5.98 6.93
N LYS A 120 20.15 -6.81 5.91
CA LYS A 120 19.94 -6.43 4.50
C LYS A 120 18.48 -6.11 4.23
N ILE A 121 17.57 -6.94 4.76
CA ILE A 121 16.13 -6.73 4.60
C ILE A 121 15.72 -5.43 5.28
N THR A 122 16.09 -5.22 6.54
CA THR A 122 15.68 -4.06 7.32
C THR A 122 16.19 -2.75 6.73
N VAL A 123 17.47 -2.68 6.38
CA VAL A 123 18.08 -1.47 5.80
C VAL A 123 17.54 -1.20 4.39
N GLY A 124 17.44 -2.24 3.56
CA GLY A 124 16.92 -2.10 2.20
C GLY A 124 15.45 -1.68 2.16
N ALA A 125 14.63 -2.26 3.05
CA ALA A 125 13.23 -1.90 3.16
C ALA A 125 13.03 -0.45 3.64
N ALA A 126 13.77 0.00 4.65
CA ALA A 126 13.72 1.38 5.11
C ALA A 126 14.12 2.37 4.00
N ALA A 127 15.19 2.06 3.27
CA ALA A 127 15.65 2.87 2.15
C ALA A 127 14.64 2.94 1.00
N GLY A 128 14.01 1.80 0.64
CA GLY A 128 13.02 1.74 -0.43
C GLY A 128 11.75 2.52 -0.09
N TYR A 129 11.24 2.36 1.13
CA TYR A 129 10.08 3.10 1.61
C TYR A 129 10.32 4.61 1.60
N SER A 130 11.45 5.05 2.18
CA SER A 130 11.88 6.44 2.20
C SER A 130 12.06 7.01 0.79
N SER A 131 12.69 6.23 -0.11
CA SER A 131 12.93 6.68 -1.49
C SER A 131 11.64 7.00 -2.23
N TYR A 132 10.60 6.18 -2.09
CA TYR A 132 9.33 6.44 -2.77
C TYR A 132 8.70 7.75 -2.29
N GLY A 133 8.58 7.94 -0.98
CA GLY A 133 8.01 9.16 -0.39
C GLY A 133 8.79 10.41 -0.77
N ASN A 134 10.13 10.36 -0.66
CA ASN A 134 10.99 11.49 -0.96
C ASN A 134 10.89 11.96 -2.41
N GLN A 135 10.72 11.05 -3.37
CA GLN A 135 10.60 11.40 -4.78
C GLN A 135 9.33 12.17 -5.13
N ILE A 136 8.31 12.08 -4.30
CA ILE A 136 7.02 12.77 -4.51
C ILE A 136 6.72 13.81 -3.41
N GLY A 137 7.68 14.08 -2.53
CA GLY A 137 7.51 15.05 -1.46
C GLY A 137 6.58 14.62 -0.33
N LEU A 138 6.32 13.32 -0.17
CA LEU A 138 5.44 12.79 0.87
C LEU A 138 6.22 12.38 2.12
N ALA A 139 5.93 13.03 3.24
CA ALA A 139 6.52 12.68 4.52
C ALA A 139 5.93 11.40 5.12
N THR A 140 6.80 10.55 5.69
CA THR A 140 6.37 9.44 6.56
C THR A 140 6.33 9.94 8.00
N GLY A 141 5.16 10.39 8.46
CA GLY A 141 4.99 11.05 9.76
C GLY A 141 5.00 10.10 10.95
N HIS A 142 4.85 8.78 10.71
CA HIS A 142 4.90 7.76 11.76
C HIS A 142 5.63 6.52 11.26
N VAL A 143 6.64 6.08 12.00
CA VAL A 143 7.36 4.82 11.75
C VAL A 143 7.42 4.03 13.06
N GLN A 144 6.92 2.80 13.03
CA GLN A 144 6.99 1.88 14.14
C GLN A 144 7.53 0.53 13.66
N GLU A 145 8.63 0.09 14.27
CA GLU A 145 9.23 -1.21 13.98
C GLU A 145 9.16 -2.10 15.20
N TYR A 146 8.62 -3.31 15.03
CA TYR A 146 8.55 -4.34 16.05
C TYR A 146 9.54 -5.45 15.72
N TYR A 147 10.34 -5.87 16.71
CA TYR A 147 11.33 -6.92 16.56
C TYR A 147 10.93 -8.16 17.34
N HIS A 148 10.91 -9.31 16.68
CA HIS A 148 10.64 -10.59 17.32
C HIS A 148 11.21 -11.73 16.47
N ASP A 149 11.79 -12.74 17.10
CA ASP A 149 12.50 -13.85 16.42
C ASP A 149 11.62 -14.59 15.40
N LYS A 150 10.32 -14.67 15.64
CA LYS A 150 9.40 -15.35 14.71
C LYS A 150 9.21 -14.61 13.39
N PHE A 151 9.55 -13.33 13.29
CA PHE A 151 9.50 -12.59 12.03
C PHE A 151 10.64 -12.98 11.06
N VAL A 152 11.59 -13.83 11.49
CA VAL A 152 12.52 -14.45 10.55
C VAL A 152 11.80 -15.35 9.55
N ALA A 153 10.70 -15.97 9.94
CA ALA A 153 9.89 -16.81 9.05
C ALA A 153 9.15 -15.97 7.99
N LYS A 154 8.61 -14.83 8.40
CA LYS A 154 7.87 -13.91 7.53
C LYS A 154 7.93 -12.49 8.08
N ARG A 155 8.61 -11.60 7.37
CA ARG A 155 8.57 -10.18 7.66
C ARG A 155 7.16 -9.62 7.46
N MET A 156 6.80 -8.64 8.27
CA MET A 156 5.62 -7.81 8.07
C MET A 156 6.07 -6.42 7.60
N GLU A 157 5.63 -6.03 6.42
CA GLU A 157 5.83 -4.69 5.88
C GLU A 157 4.46 -4.09 5.59
N ILE A 158 4.08 -3.06 6.35
CA ILE A 158 2.79 -2.37 6.23
C ILE A 158 3.07 -0.92 5.92
N GLY A 159 2.49 -0.44 4.83
CA GLY A 159 2.41 0.97 4.48
C GLY A 159 0.98 1.46 4.65
N ALA A 160 0.79 2.65 5.15
CA ALA A 160 -0.51 3.30 5.20
C ALA A 160 -0.39 4.77 4.83
N VAL A 161 -1.48 5.34 4.33
CA VAL A 161 -1.54 6.75 3.96
C VAL A 161 -2.88 7.34 4.33
N ILE A 162 -2.88 8.66 4.50
CA ILE A 162 -4.09 9.49 4.61
C ILE A 162 -4.09 10.44 3.42
N GLY A 163 -5.20 10.42 2.67
CA GLY A 163 -5.49 11.36 1.59
C GLY A 163 -6.75 12.14 1.89
N ALA A 164 -6.94 13.26 1.21
CA ALA A 164 -8.17 14.02 1.28
C ALA A 164 -8.43 14.80 -0.02
N ALA A 165 -9.69 15.10 -0.29
CA ALA A 165 -10.12 15.98 -1.38
C ALA A 165 -11.47 16.60 -1.03
N PRO A 166 -11.80 17.82 -1.54
CA PRO A 166 -13.15 18.32 -1.53
C PRO A 166 -14.09 17.32 -2.22
N ARG A 167 -15.23 17.03 -1.60
CA ARG A 167 -16.15 15.98 -2.07
C ARG A 167 -16.68 16.26 -3.48
N ASP A 168 -16.92 17.50 -3.81
CA ASP A 168 -17.45 17.94 -5.10
C ASP A 168 -16.44 17.79 -6.26
N THR A 169 -15.14 17.69 -5.95
CA THR A 169 -14.09 17.45 -6.95
C THR A 169 -13.92 15.97 -7.31
N VAL A 170 -14.50 15.07 -6.51
CA VAL A 170 -14.37 13.63 -6.71
C VAL A 170 -15.45 13.14 -7.68
N ARG A 171 -15.08 12.98 -8.95
CA ARG A 171 -15.97 12.46 -10.00
C ARG A 171 -15.81 10.96 -10.13
N ARG A 172 -16.93 10.24 -10.16
CA ARG A 172 -17.00 8.77 -10.30
C ARG A 172 -17.97 8.40 -11.42
N GLU A 173 -17.63 8.87 -12.61
CA GLU A 173 -18.45 8.61 -13.82
C GLU A 173 -18.01 7.30 -14.46
N ARG A 174 -18.97 6.58 -15.02
CA ARG A 174 -18.70 5.39 -15.83
C ARG A 174 -18.36 5.81 -17.25
N PRO A 175 -17.35 5.20 -17.88
CA PRO A 175 -17.08 5.46 -19.29
C PRO A 175 -18.24 4.99 -20.18
N SER A 176 -18.48 5.73 -21.25
CA SER A 176 -19.51 5.48 -22.22
C SER A 176 -18.92 5.01 -23.56
N ALA A 177 -19.74 4.41 -24.40
CA ALA A 177 -19.31 4.03 -25.74
C ALA A 177 -18.92 5.29 -26.54
N GLY A 178 -17.70 5.31 -27.06
CA GLY A 178 -17.12 6.45 -27.78
C GLY A 178 -16.12 7.27 -26.96
N ASP A 179 -15.99 7.03 -25.67
CA ASP A 179 -14.96 7.67 -24.85
C ASP A 179 -13.55 7.20 -25.27
N LEU A 180 -12.60 8.09 -25.20
CA LEU A 180 -11.20 7.79 -25.48
C LEU A 180 -10.49 7.29 -24.23
N ILE A 181 -9.85 6.13 -24.35
CA ILE A 181 -8.97 5.60 -23.29
C ILE A 181 -7.55 6.07 -23.60
N VAL A 182 -6.98 6.89 -22.74
CA VAL A 182 -5.62 7.39 -22.85
C VAL A 182 -4.74 6.75 -21.80
N LEU A 183 -3.70 6.03 -22.24
CA LEU A 183 -2.68 5.47 -21.35
C LEU A 183 -1.45 6.37 -21.33
N LEU A 184 -1.19 6.99 -20.18
CA LEU A 184 0.01 7.77 -19.91
C LEU A 184 0.91 7.03 -18.91
N GLY A 185 2.21 6.98 -19.18
CA GLY A 185 3.12 6.30 -18.26
C GLY A 185 4.47 5.95 -18.89
N GLY A 186 5.26 5.20 -18.15
CA GLY A 186 6.52 4.64 -18.60
C GLY A 186 6.34 3.29 -19.31
N ARG A 187 7.42 2.79 -19.88
CA ARG A 187 7.45 1.42 -20.44
C ARG A 187 7.28 0.40 -19.32
N THR A 188 6.51 -0.62 -19.56
CA THR A 188 6.39 -1.78 -18.68
C THR A 188 7.45 -2.82 -19.01
N GLY A 189 7.89 -3.57 -18.01
CA GLY A 189 8.83 -4.67 -18.13
C GLY A 189 8.37 -5.89 -17.36
N ARG A 190 9.30 -6.70 -16.89
CA ARG A 190 9.01 -7.87 -16.03
C ARG A 190 8.64 -7.50 -14.60
N ASP A 191 8.86 -6.26 -14.22
CA ASP A 191 8.57 -5.75 -12.88
C ASP A 191 7.08 -5.91 -12.55
N GLY A 192 6.78 -6.57 -11.44
CA GLY A 192 5.43 -6.83 -10.99
C GLY A 192 4.70 -8.01 -11.62
N CYS A 193 5.26 -8.64 -12.67
CA CYS A 193 4.58 -9.75 -13.35
C CYS A 193 4.29 -10.96 -12.45
N GLY A 194 5.18 -11.25 -11.49
CA GLY A 194 5.03 -12.36 -10.56
C GLY A 194 4.65 -11.94 -9.14
N GLY A 195 4.51 -10.64 -8.87
CA GLY A 195 4.42 -10.10 -7.51
C GLY A 195 3.30 -10.69 -6.68
N ALA A 196 2.09 -10.73 -7.22
CA ALA A 196 0.91 -11.27 -6.51
C ALA A 196 0.97 -12.79 -6.35
N THR A 197 1.45 -13.52 -7.36
CA THR A 197 1.58 -14.98 -7.31
C THR A 197 2.70 -15.45 -6.39
N GLY A 198 3.79 -14.68 -6.31
CA GLY A 198 4.91 -14.94 -5.40
C GLY A 198 4.56 -14.77 -3.93
N SER A 199 3.62 -13.89 -3.58
CA SER A 199 3.31 -13.53 -2.19
C SER A 199 2.72 -14.68 -1.35
N SER A 200 2.24 -15.74 -1.98
CA SER A 200 1.66 -16.92 -1.32
C SER A 200 2.55 -18.18 -1.39
N LYS A 201 3.74 -18.09 -1.96
CA LYS A 201 4.66 -19.22 -2.09
C LYS A 201 5.63 -19.29 -0.90
N GLU A 202 6.14 -20.50 -0.66
CA GLU A 202 7.22 -20.72 0.28
C GLU A 202 8.55 -20.15 -0.26
N HIS A 203 9.37 -19.60 0.62
CA HIS A 203 10.69 -19.12 0.24
C HIS A 203 11.65 -20.28 -0.01
N THR A 204 12.27 -20.24 -1.17
CA THR A 204 13.35 -21.16 -1.56
C THR A 204 14.54 -20.34 -2.07
N VAL A 205 15.71 -20.99 -2.21
CA VAL A 205 16.89 -20.35 -2.82
C VAL A 205 16.55 -19.86 -4.24
N ASP A 206 15.77 -20.64 -4.99
CA ASP A 206 15.35 -20.28 -6.34
C ASP A 206 14.45 -19.02 -6.35
N SER A 207 13.67 -18.80 -5.30
CA SER A 207 12.85 -17.59 -5.17
C SER A 207 13.71 -16.32 -5.09
N LEU A 208 14.84 -16.37 -4.39
CA LEU A 208 15.77 -15.24 -4.31
C LEU A 208 16.44 -14.95 -5.66
N LEU A 209 16.77 -15.99 -6.42
CA LEU A 209 17.48 -15.87 -7.69
C LEU A 209 16.55 -15.47 -8.85
N SER A 210 15.34 -16.00 -8.88
CA SER A 210 14.41 -15.83 -10.01
C SER A 210 13.36 -14.75 -9.80
N CYS A 211 12.82 -14.61 -8.58
CA CYS A 211 11.68 -13.72 -8.32
C CYS A 211 12.09 -12.28 -8.01
N GLY A 212 13.34 -12.00 -7.66
CA GLY A 212 13.81 -10.64 -7.37
C GLY A 212 13.62 -9.67 -8.55
N ALA A 213 13.78 -10.15 -9.77
CA ALA A 213 13.54 -9.37 -10.99
C ALA A 213 12.05 -9.08 -11.25
N GLU A 214 11.16 -9.84 -10.62
CA GLU A 214 9.71 -9.72 -10.78
C GLU A 214 9.07 -8.84 -9.71
N VAL A 215 9.81 -8.47 -8.67
CA VAL A 215 9.34 -7.50 -7.68
C VAL A 215 9.17 -6.15 -8.35
N GLN A 216 8.00 -5.56 -8.20
CA GLN A 216 7.69 -4.27 -8.79
C GLN A 216 8.67 -3.20 -8.31
N LYS A 217 9.24 -2.47 -9.26
CA LYS A 217 10.12 -1.33 -9.02
C LYS A 217 9.43 -0.10 -9.59
N GLY A 218 8.79 0.65 -8.72
CA GLY A 218 8.01 1.82 -9.12
C GLY A 218 8.90 2.95 -9.64
N ASN A 219 8.35 3.76 -10.54
CA ASN A 219 8.83 5.09 -10.83
C ASN A 219 7.85 6.09 -10.19
N PRO A 220 8.11 6.53 -8.94
CA PRO A 220 7.16 7.36 -8.20
C PRO A 220 6.75 8.65 -8.91
N PRO A 221 7.68 9.44 -9.50
CA PRO A 221 7.30 10.64 -10.22
C PRO A 221 6.34 10.37 -11.38
N THR A 222 6.60 9.32 -12.16
CA THR A 222 5.73 8.94 -13.27
C THR A 222 4.35 8.50 -12.78
N ALA A 223 4.31 7.62 -11.78
CA ALA A 223 3.06 7.07 -11.25
C ALA A 223 2.18 8.14 -10.60
N VAL A 224 2.78 9.09 -9.88
CA VAL A 224 2.03 10.11 -9.13
C VAL A 224 1.70 11.32 -10.01
N SER A 225 2.65 11.79 -10.81
CA SER A 225 2.46 13.00 -11.63
C SER A 225 1.32 12.84 -12.64
N TYR A 226 1.19 11.67 -13.27
CA TYR A 226 0.11 11.44 -14.24
C TYR A 226 -1.25 11.26 -13.59
N THR A 227 -1.29 10.82 -12.35
CA THR A 227 -2.57 10.71 -11.61
C THR A 227 -3.13 12.08 -11.22
N HIS A 228 -2.26 13.09 -11.12
CA HIS A 228 -2.64 14.47 -10.81
C HIS A 228 -2.83 15.36 -12.07
N LEU A 229 -2.65 14.83 -13.26
CA LEU A 229 -2.94 15.60 -14.47
C LEU A 229 -4.44 15.87 -14.55
N THR A 230 -4.83 17.09 -14.24
CA THR A 230 -6.13 17.62 -14.66
C THR A 230 -6.04 17.91 -16.15
N LEU A 231 -6.68 17.10 -16.95
CA LEU A 231 -6.94 17.48 -18.35
C LEU A 231 -7.92 18.64 -18.34
N PRO A 232 -7.70 19.67 -19.18
CA PRO A 232 -8.62 20.82 -19.29
C PRO A 232 -10.01 20.41 -19.74
#